data_54b5426120491cce8bd073b1679d0ee4
#
_entry.id   54b5426120491cce8bd073b1679d0ee4
#
_cell.length_a   1.000
_cell.length_b   1.000
_cell.length_c   1.000
_cell.angle_alpha   90.00
_cell.angle_beta   90.00
_cell.angle_gamma   90.00
#
_symmetry.space_group_name_H-M   'P 1'
#
loop_
_entity.id
_entity.type
_entity.pdbx_description
1 polymer ?
#
loop_
_entity_poly.entity_id
_entity_poly.type
_entity_poly.pdbx_seq_one_letter_code
_entity_poly.pdbx_strand_id
1 'polypeptide(L)'
;MSIFSAVFCSVADEWTGVETDLDDAASIDDVADIMRDAAGSASEGTMVLLMEADDEWFAVVRVEDHSDPRVFLSDVRVVHEHSVAALLLDSGEIEAPEQVEGTGQKPYPQPGGDTLLLDDLGTPSGELVSLTTGKGLLPSDVLAEIADRAGFGEPLEALRL
;
A
#
# COMPACT_ATOMS: atom_id res chain seq x y z
N MET A 1 -5.84 14.79 -9.38
CA MET A 1 -5.24 14.05 -8.24
C MET A 1 -4.14 13.14 -8.75
N SER A 2 -2.99 13.23 -8.14
CA SER A 2 -1.84 12.44 -8.54
C SER A 2 -1.66 11.28 -7.57
N ILE A 3 -1.66 10.06 -8.09
CA ILE A 3 -1.41 8.87 -7.29
C ILE A 3 -0.08 8.27 -7.73
N PHE A 4 0.83 8.12 -6.78
CA PHE A 4 2.08 7.40 -7.01
C PHE A 4 1.86 5.93 -6.66
N SER A 5 2.23 5.04 -7.57
CA SER A 5 2.19 3.61 -7.29
C SER A 5 3.38 2.91 -7.93
N ALA A 6 4.00 2.01 -7.18
CA ALA A 6 5.17 1.26 -7.65
C ALA A 6 5.19 -0.12 -7.03
N VAL A 7 5.66 -1.10 -7.81
CA VAL A 7 5.82 -2.48 -7.38
C VAL A 7 7.29 -2.74 -7.07
N PHE A 8 7.54 -3.31 -5.91
CA PHE A 8 8.88 -3.73 -5.50
C PHE A 8 8.89 -5.24 -5.37
N CYS A 9 9.87 -5.87 -5.99
CA CYS A 9 10.01 -7.33 -6.00
C CYS A 9 11.42 -7.73 -5.66
N SER A 10 11.54 -8.83 -4.92
CA SER A 10 12.81 -9.35 -4.44
C SER A 10 13.19 -10.61 -5.21
N VAL A 11 14.40 -10.64 -5.76
CA VAL A 11 14.98 -11.82 -6.40
C VAL A 11 16.41 -11.96 -5.87
N ALA A 12 16.73 -13.11 -5.31
CA ALA A 12 18.08 -13.39 -4.79
C ALA A 12 18.57 -12.31 -3.81
N ASP A 13 17.68 -11.88 -2.92
CA ASP A 13 17.92 -10.86 -1.89
C ASP A 13 18.14 -9.45 -2.44
N GLU A 14 17.91 -9.24 -3.73
CA GLU A 14 17.95 -7.91 -4.33
C GLU A 14 16.54 -7.43 -4.65
N TRP A 15 16.29 -6.16 -4.33
CA TRP A 15 15.01 -5.53 -4.61
C TRP A 15 15.10 -4.66 -5.85
N THR A 16 14.07 -4.75 -6.68
CA THR A 16 13.90 -3.86 -7.84
C THR A 16 12.54 -3.20 -7.75
N GLY A 17 12.42 -1.99 -8.29
CA GLY A 17 11.19 -1.23 -8.29
C GLY A 17 10.76 -0.84 -9.69
N VAL A 18 9.45 -0.88 -9.93
CA VAL A 18 8.85 -0.48 -11.21
C VAL A 18 7.62 0.37 -10.90
N GLU A 19 7.59 1.58 -11.45
CA GLU A 19 6.40 2.42 -11.34
C GLU A 19 5.26 1.83 -12.16
N THR A 20 4.04 1.85 -11.60
CA THR A 20 2.86 1.27 -12.24
C THR A 20 1.74 2.28 -12.32
N ASP A 21 0.73 1.96 -13.15
CA ASP A 21 -0.47 2.76 -13.30
C ASP A 21 -1.67 1.87 -12.99
N LEU A 22 -2.47 2.28 -12.02
CA LEU A 22 -3.64 1.53 -11.56
C LEU A 22 -4.96 2.07 -12.14
N ASP A 23 -4.90 3.03 -13.06
CA ASP A 23 -6.11 3.68 -13.61
C ASP A 23 -7.07 2.69 -14.28
N ASP A 24 -6.53 1.62 -14.90
CA ASP A 24 -7.33 0.62 -15.59
C ASP A 24 -7.78 -0.54 -14.70
N ALA A 25 -7.37 -0.57 -13.44
CA ALA A 25 -7.75 -1.62 -12.52
C ALA A 25 -9.20 -1.42 -12.08
N ALA A 26 -9.99 -2.48 -12.12
CA ALA A 26 -11.40 -2.47 -11.70
C ALA A 26 -11.64 -3.33 -10.46
N SER A 27 -10.66 -4.13 -10.05
CA SER A 27 -10.76 -5.02 -8.89
C SER A 27 -9.39 -5.23 -8.26
N ILE A 28 -9.37 -5.84 -7.08
CA ILE A 28 -8.09 -6.19 -6.44
C ILE A 28 -7.35 -7.26 -7.24
N ASP A 29 -8.05 -8.13 -7.94
CA ASP A 29 -7.41 -9.12 -8.81
C ASP A 29 -6.68 -8.44 -9.96
N ASP A 30 -7.22 -7.37 -10.51
CA ASP A 30 -6.53 -6.57 -11.53
C ASP A 30 -5.25 -5.95 -10.98
N VAL A 31 -5.29 -5.48 -9.74
CA VAL A 31 -4.10 -4.93 -9.07
C VAL A 31 -3.02 -6.01 -8.95
N ALA A 32 -3.40 -7.21 -8.52
CA ALA A 32 -2.46 -8.32 -8.42
C ALA A 32 -1.86 -8.69 -9.79
N ASP A 33 -2.66 -8.67 -10.84
CA ASP A 33 -2.17 -8.94 -12.20
C ASP A 33 -1.18 -7.87 -12.66
N ILE A 34 -1.47 -6.61 -12.38
CA ILE A 34 -0.54 -5.50 -12.68
C ILE A 34 0.79 -5.71 -11.96
N MET A 35 0.73 -6.13 -10.69
CA MET A 35 1.93 -6.41 -9.91
C MET A 35 2.75 -7.54 -10.54
N ARG A 36 2.10 -8.62 -10.95
CA ARG A 36 2.77 -9.75 -11.58
C ARG A 36 3.39 -9.38 -12.92
N ASP A 37 2.68 -8.58 -13.71
CA ASP A 37 3.21 -8.09 -14.99
C ASP A 37 4.43 -7.19 -14.78
N ALA A 38 4.38 -6.31 -13.80
CA ALA A 38 5.49 -5.43 -13.47
C ALA A 38 6.71 -6.20 -12.98
N ALA A 39 6.47 -7.25 -12.19
CA ALA A 39 7.53 -8.08 -11.64
C ALA A 39 8.19 -8.98 -12.71
N GLY A 40 7.44 -9.39 -13.73
CA GLY A 40 7.95 -10.25 -14.79
C GLY A 40 8.51 -11.56 -14.25
N SER A 41 9.79 -11.83 -14.47
CA SER A 41 10.44 -13.05 -13.99
C SER A 41 10.57 -13.10 -12.47
N ALA A 42 10.42 -11.96 -11.78
CA ALA A 42 10.47 -11.89 -10.32
C ALA A 42 9.11 -12.16 -9.67
N SER A 43 8.07 -12.48 -10.43
CA SER A 43 6.72 -12.69 -9.91
C SER A 43 6.58 -13.92 -9.01
N GLU A 44 7.56 -14.81 -9.01
CA GLU A 44 7.59 -15.98 -8.13
C GLU A 44 7.97 -15.64 -6.69
N GLY A 45 8.54 -14.46 -6.45
CA GLY A 45 8.93 -14.02 -5.13
C GLY A 45 7.88 -13.12 -4.49
N THR A 46 8.30 -12.43 -3.44
CA THR A 46 7.45 -11.46 -2.76
C THR A 46 7.34 -10.19 -3.59
N MET A 47 6.11 -9.72 -3.79
CA MET A 47 5.84 -8.47 -4.48
C MET A 47 5.11 -7.53 -3.53
N VAL A 48 5.57 -6.28 -3.44
CA VAL A 48 4.95 -5.25 -2.59
C VAL A 48 4.62 -4.04 -3.46
N LEU A 49 3.37 -3.64 -3.46
CA LEU A 49 2.93 -2.42 -4.12
C LEU A 49 2.77 -1.33 -3.06
N LEU A 50 3.44 -0.20 -3.26
CA LEU A 50 3.23 0.98 -2.45
C LEU A 50 2.47 2.01 -3.28
N MET A 51 1.45 2.63 -2.68
CA MET A 51 0.74 3.73 -3.32
C MET A 51 0.49 4.85 -2.32
N GLU A 52 0.51 6.08 -2.82
CA GLU A 52 0.15 7.25 -2.03
C GLU A 52 -0.59 8.26 -2.90
N ALA A 53 -1.45 9.03 -2.28
CA ALA A 53 -2.23 10.06 -2.97
C ALA A 53 -2.15 11.38 -2.21
N ASP A 54 -1.55 12.37 -2.86
CA ASP A 54 -1.57 13.79 -2.48
C ASP A 54 -1.28 14.10 -1.00
N ASP A 55 -0.37 13.36 -0.39
CA ASP A 55 -0.02 13.51 1.04
C ASP A 55 -1.20 13.27 1.99
N GLU A 56 -2.27 12.64 1.51
CA GLU A 56 -3.46 12.38 2.32
C GLU A 56 -3.50 10.96 2.87
N TRP A 57 -3.11 9.97 2.06
CA TRP A 57 -3.17 8.56 2.46
C TRP A 57 -2.17 7.72 1.68
N PHE A 58 -1.90 6.55 2.20
CA PHE A 58 -1.10 5.55 1.50
C PHE A 58 -1.73 4.17 1.68
N ALA A 59 -1.31 3.25 0.84
CA ALA A 59 -1.72 1.86 0.94
C ALA A 59 -0.58 0.94 0.55
N VAL A 60 -0.62 -0.28 1.07
CA VAL A 60 0.35 -1.32 0.75
C VAL A 60 -0.42 -2.56 0.32
N VAL A 61 -0.04 -3.14 -0.81
CA VAL A 61 -0.59 -4.41 -1.27
C VAL A 61 0.58 -5.39 -1.39
N ARG A 62 0.44 -6.56 -0.81
CA ARG A 62 1.46 -7.59 -0.89
C ARG A 62 0.88 -8.82 -1.57
N VAL A 63 1.59 -9.33 -2.57
CA VAL A 63 1.22 -10.55 -3.29
C VAL A 63 2.43 -11.48 -3.26
N GLU A 64 2.19 -12.72 -2.89
CA GLU A 64 3.19 -13.76 -3.00
C GLU A 64 2.71 -14.74 -4.06
N ASP A 65 3.64 -15.58 -4.56
CA ASP A 65 3.32 -16.51 -5.63
C ASP A 65 2.05 -17.31 -5.32
N HIS A 66 1.05 -17.19 -6.20
CA HIS A 66 -0.24 -17.89 -6.13
C HIS A 66 -1.08 -17.63 -4.88
N SER A 67 -0.70 -16.66 -4.06
CA SER A 67 -1.47 -16.28 -2.87
C SER A 67 -2.42 -15.14 -3.17
N ASP A 68 -3.48 -15.02 -2.37
CA ASP A 68 -4.39 -13.89 -2.46
C ASP A 68 -3.70 -12.60 -2.01
N PRO A 69 -4.04 -11.46 -2.61
CA PRO A 69 -3.48 -10.18 -2.19
C PRO A 69 -3.81 -9.87 -0.73
N ARG A 70 -2.80 -9.37 -0.02
CA ARG A 70 -2.97 -8.82 1.33
C ARG A 70 -2.87 -7.31 1.20
N VAL A 71 -3.74 -6.58 1.89
CA VAL A 71 -3.82 -5.12 1.75
C VAL A 71 -3.84 -4.42 3.10
N PHE A 72 -3.24 -3.24 3.12
CA PHE A 72 -3.30 -2.32 4.26
C PHE A 72 -3.56 -0.92 3.72
N LEU A 73 -4.49 -0.21 4.35
CA LEU A 73 -4.84 1.16 3.98
C LEU A 73 -4.67 2.06 5.20
N SER A 74 -3.96 3.15 5.04
CA SER A 74 -3.65 4.06 6.14
C SER A 74 -4.89 4.77 6.69
N ASP A 75 -5.90 4.98 5.86
CA ASP A 75 -7.13 5.66 6.26
C ASP A 75 -8.31 5.11 5.48
N VAL A 76 -9.10 4.25 6.12
CA VAL A 76 -10.22 3.59 5.45
C VAL A 76 -11.33 4.57 5.03
N ARG A 77 -11.34 5.79 5.57
CA ARG A 77 -12.33 6.80 5.21
C ARG A 77 -12.22 7.23 3.75
N VAL A 78 -11.03 7.09 3.15
CA VAL A 78 -10.80 7.53 1.78
C VAL A 78 -11.49 6.65 0.74
N VAL A 79 -11.98 5.47 1.11
CA VAL A 79 -12.68 4.59 0.17
C VAL A 79 -13.95 5.21 -0.40
N HIS A 80 -14.54 6.18 0.27
CA HIS A 80 -15.72 6.89 -0.20
C HIS A 80 -15.40 7.99 -1.20
N GLU A 81 -14.14 8.40 -1.29
CA GLU A 81 -13.70 9.53 -2.11
C GLU A 81 -12.76 9.15 -3.25
N HIS A 82 -12.06 8.02 -3.11
CA HIS A 82 -11.02 7.60 -4.07
C HIS A 82 -11.32 6.21 -4.60
N SER A 83 -11.52 6.11 -5.92
CA SER A 83 -11.84 4.83 -6.57
C SER A 83 -10.74 3.78 -6.39
N VAL A 84 -9.48 4.20 -6.41
CA VAL A 84 -8.37 3.26 -6.20
C VAL A 84 -8.39 2.69 -4.78
N ALA A 85 -8.68 3.53 -3.78
CA ALA A 85 -8.82 3.04 -2.40
C ALA A 85 -10.00 2.08 -2.27
N ALA A 86 -11.10 2.36 -2.96
CA ALA A 86 -12.27 1.48 -2.95
C ALA A 86 -11.98 0.09 -3.50
N LEU A 87 -11.03 -0.05 -4.44
CA LEU A 87 -10.63 -1.36 -4.95
C LEU A 87 -10.11 -2.28 -3.85
N LEU A 88 -9.52 -1.71 -2.81
CA LEU A 88 -8.95 -2.49 -1.72
C LEU A 88 -10.02 -3.17 -0.87
N LEU A 89 -11.27 -2.72 -0.95
CA LEU A 89 -12.40 -3.37 -0.27
C LEU A 89 -12.67 -4.77 -0.83
N ASP A 90 -12.33 -4.99 -2.11
CA ASP A 90 -12.54 -6.29 -2.76
C ASP A 90 -11.72 -7.41 -2.09
N SER A 91 -10.66 -7.05 -1.37
CA SER A 91 -9.83 -8.05 -0.68
C SER A 91 -10.57 -8.75 0.47
N GLY A 92 -11.62 -8.11 0.99
CA GLY A 92 -12.33 -8.59 2.17
C GLY A 92 -11.62 -8.30 3.49
N GLU A 93 -10.44 -7.72 3.46
CA GLU A 93 -9.65 -7.39 4.66
C GLU A 93 -9.97 -6.00 5.23
N ILE A 94 -10.60 -5.16 4.41
CA ILE A 94 -10.94 -3.78 4.80
C ILE A 94 -12.44 -3.61 4.74
N GLU A 95 -13.01 -3.06 5.81
CA GLU A 95 -14.43 -2.70 5.85
C GLU A 95 -14.58 -1.20 5.66
N ALA A 96 -15.53 -0.78 4.81
CA ALA A 96 -15.82 0.62 4.62
C ALA A 96 -16.44 1.19 5.91
N PRO A 97 -15.96 2.34 6.40
CA PRO A 97 -16.54 2.96 7.59
C PRO A 97 -17.92 3.52 7.27
N GLU A 98 -18.79 3.60 8.28
CA GLU A 98 -20.10 4.23 8.11
C GLU A 98 -19.91 5.73 7.87
N GLN A 99 -20.63 6.25 6.87
CA GLN A 99 -20.72 7.69 6.68
C GLN A 99 -21.79 8.23 7.62
N VAL A 100 -21.39 8.99 8.61
CA VAL A 100 -22.32 9.62 9.55
C VAL A 100 -22.45 11.09 9.17
N GLU A 101 -23.63 11.48 8.69
CA GLU A 101 -23.90 12.86 8.33
C GLU A 101 -23.92 13.76 9.58
N GLY A 102 -23.29 14.90 9.48
CA GLY A 102 -23.39 15.96 10.47
C GLY A 102 -22.54 15.81 11.71
N THR A 103 -21.79 14.73 11.84
CA THR A 103 -20.81 14.59 12.93
C THR A 103 -19.43 14.87 12.38
N GLY A 104 -18.60 15.57 13.14
CA GLY A 104 -17.24 15.85 12.76
C GLY A 104 -16.48 14.58 12.43
N GLN A 105 -15.68 14.61 11.36
CA GLN A 105 -14.78 13.52 11.04
C GLN A 105 -13.78 13.37 12.17
N LYS A 106 -13.39 12.14 12.44
CA LYS A 106 -12.31 11.91 13.40
C LYS A 106 -11.06 12.64 12.90
N PRO A 107 -10.32 13.31 13.77
CA PRO A 107 -9.18 14.15 13.34
C PRO A 107 -7.93 13.36 12.92
N TYR A 108 -7.97 12.05 13.01
CA TYR A 108 -6.82 11.20 12.69
C TYR A 108 -7.23 10.06 11.76
N PRO A 109 -6.26 9.51 11.01
CA PRO A 109 -6.51 8.39 10.10
C PRO A 109 -7.04 7.16 10.84
N GLN A 110 -7.83 6.38 10.14
CA GLN A 110 -8.33 5.09 10.62
C GLN A 110 -7.68 3.98 9.78
N PRO A 111 -6.57 3.40 10.24
CA PRO A 111 -5.93 2.32 9.47
C PRO A 111 -6.80 1.07 9.45
N GLY A 112 -6.76 0.36 8.33
CA GLY A 112 -7.50 -0.89 8.16
C GLY A 112 -6.77 -1.86 7.26
N GLY A 113 -7.16 -3.12 7.34
CA GLY A 113 -6.56 -4.18 6.56
C GLY A 113 -5.62 -5.06 7.38
N ASP A 114 -4.71 -5.73 6.69
CA ASP A 114 -3.78 -6.67 7.32
C ASP A 114 -2.54 -5.94 7.85
N THR A 115 -2.51 -5.68 9.15
CA THR A 115 -1.39 -4.97 9.77
C THR A 115 -0.13 -5.84 9.88
N LEU A 116 -0.25 -7.15 9.64
CA LEU A 116 0.87 -8.08 9.70
C LEU A 116 1.57 -8.28 8.37
N LEU A 117 1.09 -7.63 7.29
CA LEU A 117 1.60 -7.91 5.95
C LEU A 117 3.07 -7.54 5.75
N LEU A 118 3.64 -6.70 6.60
CA LEU A 118 5.06 -6.31 6.54
C LEU A 118 5.86 -6.82 7.73
N ASP A 119 5.29 -7.68 8.55
CA ASP A 119 5.93 -8.14 9.79
C ASP A 119 7.31 -8.77 9.51
N ASP A 120 7.40 -9.63 8.51
CA ASP A 120 8.65 -10.28 8.12
C ASP A 120 9.57 -9.38 7.28
N LEU A 121 9.09 -8.21 6.90
CA LEU A 121 9.87 -7.22 6.14
C LEU A 121 10.34 -6.04 7.01
N GLY A 122 10.33 -6.21 8.31
CA GLY A 122 10.91 -5.24 9.24
C GLY A 122 9.96 -4.21 9.83
N THR A 123 8.67 -4.30 9.52
CA THR A 123 7.67 -3.39 10.08
C THR A 123 6.59 -4.19 10.81
N PRO A 124 6.77 -4.46 12.11
CA PRO A 124 5.75 -5.16 12.90
C PRO A 124 4.42 -4.41 12.94
N SER A 125 3.33 -5.11 13.20
CA SER A 125 1.99 -4.51 13.16
C SER A 125 1.85 -3.29 14.06
N GLY A 126 2.40 -3.32 15.26
CA GLY A 126 2.34 -2.18 16.18
C GLY A 126 3.07 -0.95 15.64
N GLU A 127 4.19 -1.14 14.96
CA GLU A 127 4.94 -0.05 14.35
C GLU A 127 4.26 0.48 13.10
N LEU A 128 3.66 -0.41 12.29
CA LEU A 128 2.92 0.03 11.12
C LEU A 128 1.77 0.95 11.51
N VAL A 129 1.01 0.57 12.53
CA VAL A 129 -0.08 1.39 13.05
C VAL A 129 0.46 2.71 13.63
N SER A 130 1.55 2.65 14.40
CA SER A 130 2.17 3.85 14.99
C SER A 130 2.65 4.84 13.93
N LEU A 131 3.27 4.37 12.87
CA LEU A 131 3.70 5.22 11.76
C LEU A 131 2.51 5.87 11.06
N THR A 132 1.42 5.11 10.93
CA THR A 132 0.22 5.58 10.25
C THR A 132 -0.51 6.65 11.07
N THR A 133 -0.57 6.48 12.38
CA THR A 133 -1.31 7.39 13.27
C THR A 133 -0.41 8.47 13.89
N GLY A 134 0.89 8.43 13.63
CA GLY A 134 1.84 9.40 14.16
C GLY A 134 1.59 10.80 13.64
N LYS A 135 1.74 11.79 14.53
CA LYS A 135 1.57 13.20 14.16
C LYS A 135 2.78 13.70 13.41
N GLY A 136 2.54 14.48 12.36
CA GLY A 136 3.61 15.13 11.61
C GLY A 136 4.25 14.28 10.54
N LEU A 137 3.77 13.06 10.32
CA LEU A 137 4.28 12.19 9.26
C LEU A 137 3.36 12.25 8.05
N LEU A 138 3.96 12.51 6.89
CA LEU A 138 3.25 12.44 5.62
C LEU A 138 3.28 10.99 5.09
N PRO A 139 2.31 10.61 4.23
CA PRO A 139 2.35 9.28 3.61
C PRO A 139 3.69 8.95 2.96
N SER A 140 4.32 9.91 2.30
CA SER A 140 5.62 9.70 1.67
C SER A 140 6.72 9.34 2.68
N ASP A 141 6.68 9.97 3.87
CA ASP A 141 7.64 9.67 4.94
C ASP A 141 7.46 8.26 5.48
N VAL A 142 6.20 7.85 5.64
CA VAL A 142 5.88 6.51 6.13
C VAL A 142 6.31 5.45 5.12
N LEU A 143 6.04 5.68 3.83
CA LEU A 143 6.46 4.75 2.79
C LEU A 143 7.98 4.62 2.71
N ALA A 144 8.70 5.73 2.87
CA ALA A 144 10.17 5.71 2.89
C ALA A 144 10.68 4.87 4.06
N GLU A 145 10.08 5.00 5.23
CA GLU A 145 10.46 4.21 6.41
C GLU A 145 10.18 2.72 6.20
N ILE A 146 9.02 2.39 5.65
CA ILE A 146 8.64 1.02 5.33
C ILE A 146 9.64 0.41 4.34
N ALA A 147 10.00 1.18 3.30
CA ALA A 147 10.93 0.73 2.28
C ALA A 147 12.32 0.48 2.84
N ASP A 148 12.82 1.39 3.68
CA ASP A 148 14.13 1.24 4.31
C ASP A 148 14.18 -0.01 5.19
N ARG A 149 13.13 -0.26 5.96
CA ARG A 149 13.07 -1.43 6.84
C ARG A 149 13.02 -2.74 6.05
N ALA A 150 12.32 -2.72 4.91
CA ALA A 150 12.19 -3.91 4.05
C ALA A 150 13.43 -4.14 3.18
N GLY A 151 14.23 -3.11 2.93
CA GLY A 151 15.43 -3.21 2.11
C GLY A 151 15.29 -2.66 0.70
N PHE A 152 14.20 -1.98 0.38
CA PHE A 152 14.01 -1.39 -0.95
C PHE A 152 13.92 0.15 -0.93
N GLY A 153 14.53 0.78 0.06
CA GLY A 153 14.57 2.24 0.15
C GLY A 153 15.24 2.89 -1.06
N GLU A 154 16.37 2.34 -1.54
CA GLU A 154 17.05 2.87 -2.71
C GLU A 154 16.21 2.77 -3.99
N PRO A 155 15.58 1.61 -4.31
CA PRO A 155 14.66 1.54 -5.44
C PRO A 155 13.51 2.53 -5.35
N LEU A 156 12.95 2.76 -4.16
CA LEU A 156 11.88 3.73 -3.98
C LEU A 156 12.36 5.15 -4.28
N GLU A 157 13.50 5.56 -3.75
CA GLU A 157 14.08 6.88 -4.01
C GLU A 157 14.34 7.10 -5.49
N ALA A 158 14.85 6.07 -6.19
CA ALA A 158 15.12 6.17 -7.62
C ALA A 158 13.87 6.46 -8.45
N LEU A 159 12.74 5.92 -8.04
CA LEU A 159 11.47 6.15 -8.75
C LEU A 159 10.85 7.53 -8.44
N ARG A 160 11.26 8.15 -7.35
CA ARG A 160 10.73 9.47 -6.95
C ARG A 160 11.57 10.64 -7.45
N LEU A 161 12.72 10.38 -8.03
CA LEU A 161 13.61 11.44 -8.55
C LEU A 161 13.10 12.04 -9.87
#